data_bfff79fa3c0ab4faad009ef59c39b81c
#
_entry.id   bfff79fa3c0ab4faad009ef59c39b81c
#
_cell.length_a   1.000
_cell.length_b   1.000
_cell.length_c   1.000
_cell.angle_alpha   90.00
_cell.angle_beta   90.00
_cell.angle_gamma   90.00
#
_symmetry.space_group_name_H-M   'P 1'
#
loop_
_entity.id
_entity.type
_entity.pdbx_description
1 polymer ?
#
loop_
_entity_poly.entity_id
_entity_poly.type
_entity_poly.pdbx_seq_one_letter_code
_entity_poly.pdbx_strand_id
1 'polypeptide(L)'
;MLLAVLLLPVELSAQSRRDKEQTYVLDQPYEVTKITPPQGKKIKNVILMIGDGMSLMHVYSAWTANRGKLFLDNCQVVGLSKTYCANKLITDSGAGGTAIATGRKTNYHSVGVDTEGRPLKSLVDLAAAKGKSTGIAVTCRLWDATPADFCCHNKDRDAEAEIVADYVNCSADYVFGGGAKLFENREDGRDLFKELRDKGFQTPRSWDELAGIKSGKVFAVPYPVDTPLPAERGDLLARASLKGIELLDQNKNGFFMMIEGSQLDDYGHFNDIDLLMQETHDFDRTIGAIYEWAAKDGETLVVVTADHETGGLTLVDGDLAEVRIVCKFSTGGHGGILGPVYAFGPGAEEFTGIFENTAIFDKIKKLLNL
;
A
#
# COMPACT_ATOMS: atom_id res chain seq x y z
N MET A 1 19.33 -25.28 -5.28
CA MET A 1 20.44 -24.60 -5.97
C MET A 1 20.00 -24.08 -7.35
N LEU A 2 18.77 -23.54 -7.48
CA LEU A 2 18.23 -22.99 -8.74
C LEU A 2 17.69 -21.55 -8.62
N LEU A 3 17.69 -20.94 -7.43
CA LEU A 3 17.22 -19.55 -7.25
C LEU A 3 18.27 -18.48 -7.59
N ALA A 4 19.56 -18.82 -7.53
CA ALA A 4 20.64 -17.86 -7.77
C ALA A 4 20.83 -17.44 -9.23
N VAL A 5 20.24 -18.12 -10.19
CA VAL A 5 20.47 -17.89 -11.63
C VAL A 5 19.51 -16.87 -12.24
N LEU A 6 18.38 -16.59 -11.61
CA LEU A 6 17.38 -15.62 -12.10
C LEU A 6 17.59 -14.18 -11.56
N LEU A 7 18.24 -14.03 -10.40
CA LEU A 7 18.52 -12.72 -9.82
C LEU A 7 19.68 -11.97 -10.52
N LEU A 8 20.69 -12.70 -10.97
CA LEU A 8 21.86 -12.11 -11.65
C LEU A 8 21.55 -11.27 -12.90
N PRO A 9 20.66 -11.67 -13.82
CA PRO A 9 20.35 -10.85 -14.99
C PRO A 9 19.48 -9.62 -14.63
N VAL A 10 18.69 -9.66 -13.57
CA VAL A 10 17.85 -8.54 -13.12
C VAL A 10 18.71 -7.46 -12.45
N GLU A 11 19.61 -7.83 -11.56
CA GLU A 11 20.55 -6.90 -10.92
C GLU A 11 21.48 -6.23 -11.93
N LEU A 12 22.00 -6.96 -12.91
CA LEU A 12 22.82 -6.41 -13.99
C LEU A 12 22.04 -5.43 -14.86
N SER A 13 20.76 -5.67 -15.10
CA SER A 13 19.89 -4.79 -15.85
C SER A 13 19.57 -3.50 -15.05
N ALA A 14 19.26 -3.60 -13.78
CA ALA A 14 19.04 -2.46 -12.89
C ALA A 14 20.30 -1.59 -12.76
N GLN A 15 21.49 -2.21 -12.57
CA GLN A 15 22.75 -1.48 -12.54
C GLN A 15 23.02 -0.69 -13.83
N SER A 16 22.72 -1.31 -14.99
CA SER A 16 22.91 -0.64 -16.29
C SER A 16 21.93 0.52 -16.53
N ARG A 17 20.75 0.49 -15.92
CA ARG A 17 19.76 1.57 -15.98
C ARG A 17 20.11 2.72 -15.05
N ARG A 18 20.63 2.44 -13.86
CA ARG A 18 21.02 3.42 -12.84
C ARG A 18 22.00 4.47 -13.35
N ASP A 19 22.97 4.04 -14.16
CA ASP A 19 24.04 4.90 -14.66
C ASP A 19 23.61 5.79 -15.84
N LYS A 20 22.35 5.70 -16.29
CA LYS A 20 21.84 6.40 -17.47
C LYS A 20 20.65 7.29 -17.13
N GLU A 21 20.52 8.36 -17.90
CA GLU A 21 19.27 9.10 -17.99
C GLU A 21 18.22 8.23 -18.66
N GLN A 22 17.03 8.23 -18.07
CA GLN A 22 15.86 7.56 -18.61
C GLN A 22 14.79 8.60 -18.89
N THR A 23 14.10 8.43 -20.00
CA THR A 23 13.00 9.32 -20.40
C THR A 23 11.70 8.56 -20.37
N TYR A 24 10.67 9.13 -19.75
CA TYR A 24 9.31 8.64 -19.79
C TYR A 24 8.38 9.70 -20.37
N VAL A 25 7.43 9.26 -21.17
CA VAL A 25 6.34 10.08 -21.73
C VAL A 25 5.03 9.36 -21.43
N LEU A 26 4.07 10.06 -20.85
CA LEU A 26 2.76 9.49 -20.59
C LEU A 26 1.90 9.56 -21.86
N ASP A 27 1.68 8.43 -22.52
CA ASP A 27 0.94 8.37 -23.81
C ASP A 27 -0.48 8.94 -23.73
N GLN A 28 -1.17 8.69 -22.61
CA GLN A 28 -2.54 9.14 -22.39
C GLN A 28 -2.69 9.81 -21.03
N PRO A 29 -2.40 11.13 -20.93
CA PRO A 29 -2.67 11.89 -19.73
C PRO A 29 -4.16 11.82 -19.37
N TYR A 30 -4.43 11.63 -18.08
CA TYR A 30 -5.81 11.55 -17.59
C TYR A 30 -6.25 12.87 -16.97
N GLU A 31 -7.55 13.14 -17.10
CA GLU A 31 -8.16 14.32 -16.50
C GLU A 31 -8.31 14.14 -14.99
N VAL A 32 -7.91 15.17 -14.27
CA VAL A 32 -8.04 15.24 -12.79
C VAL A 32 -9.16 16.21 -12.45
N THR A 33 -10.23 15.69 -11.86
CA THR A 33 -11.33 16.50 -11.36
C THR A 33 -11.02 17.08 -10.00
N LYS A 34 -11.55 18.27 -9.73
CA LYS A 34 -11.49 18.83 -8.38
C LYS A 34 -12.50 18.14 -7.48
N ILE A 35 -12.01 17.53 -6.41
CA ILE A 35 -12.81 16.85 -5.40
C ILE A 35 -12.82 17.73 -4.14
N THR A 36 -14.01 18.11 -3.69
CA THR A 36 -14.14 18.96 -2.48
C THR A 36 -14.17 18.06 -1.25
N PRO A 37 -13.24 18.24 -0.29
CA PRO A 37 -13.28 17.50 0.96
C PRO A 37 -14.57 17.77 1.74
N PRO A 38 -15.10 16.77 2.44
CA PRO A 38 -16.30 16.96 3.28
C PRO A 38 -16.03 17.91 4.43
N GLN A 39 -17.02 18.74 4.78
CA GLN A 39 -16.92 19.74 5.84
C GLN A 39 -17.32 19.18 7.23
N GLY A 40 -17.65 17.91 7.32
CA GLY A 40 -18.02 17.23 8.56
C GLY A 40 -16.85 17.11 9.53
N LYS A 41 -17.16 16.95 10.83
CA LYS A 41 -16.14 16.69 11.87
C LYS A 41 -16.18 15.26 12.39
N LYS A 42 -17.20 14.51 12.04
CA LYS A 42 -17.36 13.11 12.49
C LYS A 42 -16.50 12.21 11.65
N ILE A 43 -15.72 11.38 12.31
CA ILE A 43 -14.90 10.36 11.68
C ILE A 43 -15.46 9.00 12.07
N LYS A 44 -16.04 8.32 11.10
CA LYS A 44 -16.58 6.97 11.25
C LYS A 44 -15.62 5.94 10.67
N ASN A 45 -14.99 6.30 9.55
CA ASN A 45 -14.13 5.44 8.77
C ASN A 45 -12.76 6.07 8.58
N VAL A 46 -11.73 5.24 8.47
CA VAL A 46 -10.40 5.65 7.99
C VAL A 46 -9.93 4.70 6.89
N ILE A 47 -9.44 5.28 5.81
CA ILE A 47 -8.74 4.59 4.73
C ILE A 47 -7.29 5.07 4.77
N LEU A 48 -6.36 4.15 5.00
CA LEU A 48 -4.93 4.38 4.92
C LEU A 48 -4.41 3.83 3.59
N MET A 49 -3.85 4.70 2.76
CA MET A 49 -3.29 4.33 1.47
C MET A 49 -1.77 4.42 1.54
N ILE A 50 -1.07 3.37 1.15
CA ILE A 50 0.40 3.28 1.16
C ILE A 50 0.88 3.08 -0.27
N GLY A 51 1.69 3.99 -0.78
CA GLY A 51 2.51 3.74 -1.97
C GLY A 51 3.85 3.22 -1.51
N ASP A 52 4.10 1.93 -1.69
CA ASP A 52 5.36 1.32 -1.25
C ASP A 52 6.54 1.96 -1.98
N GLY A 53 7.53 2.42 -1.21
CA GLY A 53 8.69 3.12 -1.76
C GLY A 53 8.42 4.50 -2.38
N MET A 54 7.22 5.05 -2.25
CA MET A 54 6.78 6.30 -2.89
C MET A 54 7.36 7.55 -2.24
N SER A 55 8.33 8.18 -2.87
CA SER A 55 8.87 9.48 -2.41
C SER A 55 8.17 10.68 -3.06
N LEU A 56 8.51 11.89 -2.56
CA LEU A 56 8.12 13.15 -3.19
C LEU A 56 8.58 13.23 -4.66
N MET A 57 9.71 12.61 -5.01
CA MET A 57 10.21 12.63 -6.39
C MET A 57 9.38 11.73 -7.32
N HIS A 58 8.87 10.60 -6.83
CA HIS A 58 7.92 9.77 -7.56
C HIS A 58 6.65 10.56 -7.87
N VAL A 59 6.09 11.21 -6.84
CA VAL A 59 4.89 12.05 -6.97
C VAL A 59 5.13 13.21 -7.94
N TYR A 60 6.25 13.94 -7.80
CA TYR A 60 6.53 15.08 -8.67
C TYR A 60 6.80 14.67 -10.12
N SER A 61 7.42 13.52 -10.34
CA SER A 61 7.63 12.93 -11.67
C SER A 61 6.30 12.58 -12.34
N ALA A 62 5.42 11.88 -11.62
CA ALA A 62 4.08 11.56 -12.11
C ALA A 62 3.25 12.82 -12.36
N TRP A 63 3.32 13.81 -11.46
CA TRP A 63 2.66 15.11 -11.63
C TRP A 63 3.12 15.82 -12.90
N THR A 64 4.45 15.85 -13.17
CA THR A 64 5.00 16.45 -14.39
C THR A 64 4.51 15.72 -15.63
N ALA A 65 4.55 14.38 -15.63
CA ALA A 65 4.11 13.56 -16.75
C ALA A 65 2.59 13.65 -17.01
N ASN A 66 1.79 14.05 -16.04
CA ASN A 66 0.34 14.25 -16.22
C ASN A 66 -0.06 15.74 -16.29
N ARG A 67 0.71 16.55 -17.00
CA ARG A 67 0.43 17.98 -17.23
C ARG A 67 0.27 18.80 -15.96
N GLY A 68 1.01 18.47 -14.91
CA GLY A 68 0.98 19.18 -13.65
C GLY A 68 -0.30 18.96 -12.85
N LYS A 69 -0.88 17.77 -12.87
CA LYS A 69 -2.11 17.44 -12.14
C LYS A 69 -2.11 15.99 -11.68
N LEU A 70 -2.41 15.77 -10.41
CA LEU A 70 -2.72 14.45 -9.83
C LEU A 70 -4.01 14.54 -9.01
N PHE A 71 -4.71 13.43 -8.83
CA PHE A 71 -5.81 13.34 -7.88
C PHE A 71 -5.34 13.63 -6.46
N LEU A 72 -4.10 13.27 -6.15
CA LEU A 72 -3.44 13.58 -4.89
C LEU A 72 -3.44 15.08 -4.56
N ASP A 73 -3.46 15.98 -5.57
CA ASP A 73 -3.54 17.45 -5.37
C ASP A 73 -4.82 17.90 -4.66
N ASN A 74 -5.85 17.04 -4.59
CA ASN A 74 -7.07 17.33 -3.84
C ASN A 74 -6.90 17.16 -2.31
N CYS A 75 -5.74 16.74 -1.80
CA CYS A 75 -5.49 16.65 -0.37
C CYS A 75 -5.67 18.01 0.33
N GLN A 76 -6.05 18.00 1.60
CA GLN A 76 -6.23 19.24 2.38
C GLN A 76 -4.95 19.69 3.06
N VAL A 77 -4.12 18.74 3.48
CA VAL A 77 -2.88 18.98 4.20
C VAL A 77 -1.78 18.03 3.75
N VAL A 78 -0.56 18.47 3.95
CA VAL A 78 0.66 17.68 3.72
C VAL A 78 1.49 17.69 4.99
N GLY A 79 2.03 16.54 5.34
CA GLY A 79 3.02 16.35 6.37
C GLY A 79 4.17 15.49 5.84
N LEU A 80 5.17 15.30 6.68
CA LEU A 80 6.34 14.46 6.38
C LEU A 80 6.63 13.53 7.55
N SER A 81 6.91 12.26 7.28
CA SER A 81 7.24 11.24 8.27
C SER A 81 8.71 10.85 8.23
N LYS A 82 9.28 10.58 9.41
CA LYS A 82 10.62 10.02 9.54
C LYS A 82 10.54 8.50 9.47
N THR A 83 11.12 7.92 8.44
CA THR A 83 10.92 6.50 8.06
C THR A 83 11.87 5.52 8.72
N TYR A 84 12.98 5.94 9.34
CA TYR A 84 14.02 5.05 9.91
C TYR A 84 13.42 3.98 10.84
N CYS A 85 14.04 2.79 10.89
CA CYS A 85 13.67 1.68 11.77
C CYS A 85 14.54 1.63 13.05
N ALA A 86 14.26 0.69 13.96
CA ALA A 86 14.90 0.66 15.28
C ALA A 86 16.41 0.48 15.23
N ASN A 87 16.92 -0.28 14.26
CA ASN A 87 18.35 -0.66 14.18
C ASN A 87 19.07 -0.15 12.92
N LYS A 88 18.36 0.56 12.01
CA LYS A 88 18.95 1.13 10.78
C LYS A 88 18.32 2.48 10.44
N LEU A 89 19.13 3.37 9.83
CA LEU A 89 18.66 4.65 9.30
C LEU A 89 17.78 4.47 8.06
N ILE A 90 18.15 3.55 7.19
CA ILE A 90 17.36 3.19 6.01
C ILE A 90 16.50 1.98 6.36
N THR A 91 15.20 2.15 6.35
CA THR A 91 14.23 1.10 6.65
C THR A 91 13.96 0.21 5.43
N ASP A 92 13.24 -0.87 5.64
CA ASP A 92 12.53 -1.64 4.64
C ASP A 92 11.02 -1.60 4.91
N SER A 93 10.22 -2.18 4.01
CA SER A 93 8.76 -2.23 4.15
C SER A 93 8.32 -2.92 5.45
N GLY A 94 9.00 -4.02 5.86
CA GLY A 94 8.67 -4.72 7.10
C GLY A 94 8.75 -3.84 8.33
N ALA A 95 9.83 -3.09 8.49
CA ALA A 95 9.96 -2.20 9.63
C ALA A 95 9.21 -0.86 9.44
N GLY A 96 9.14 -0.32 8.22
CA GLY A 96 8.39 0.88 7.88
C GLY A 96 6.89 0.69 8.04
N GLY A 97 6.35 -0.37 7.43
CA GLY A 97 4.95 -0.76 7.53
C GLY A 97 4.55 -1.15 8.95
N THR A 98 5.38 -1.93 9.68
CA THR A 98 5.15 -2.23 11.12
C THR A 98 5.01 -0.94 11.94
N ALA A 99 5.85 0.07 11.69
CA ALA A 99 5.76 1.34 12.42
C ALA A 99 4.44 2.07 12.16
N ILE A 100 3.96 2.05 10.92
CA ILE A 100 2.67 2.64 10.51
C ILE A 100 1.49 1.81 11.05
N ALA A 101 1.59 0.48 10.99
CA ALA A 101 0.51 -0.43 11.38
C ALA A 101 0.32 -0.53 12.89
N THR A 102 1.38 -0.39 13.69
CA THR A 102 1.39 -0.72 15.13
C THR A 102 1.79 0.42 16.05
N GLY A 103 2.34 1.52 15.51
CA GLY A 103 2.88 2.64 16.30
C GLY A 103 4.20 2.31 17.01
N ARG A 104 4.92 1.27 16.59
CA ARG A 104 6.20 0.85 17.18
C ARG A 104 7.26 0.66 16.10
N LYS A 105 8.45 1.23 16.36
CA LYS A 105 9.64 0.91 15.56
C LYS A 105 10.06 -0.53 15.85
N THR A 106 10.34 -1.27 14.78
CA THR A 106 10.92 -2.63 14.87
C THR A 106 12.28 -2.69 14.16
N ASN A 107 12.91 -3.86 14.19
CA ASN A 107 14.17 -4.09 13.49
C ASN A 107 13.90 -4.24 11.99
N TYR A 108 14.88 -3.82 11.21
CA TYR A 108 14.93 -4.08 9.78
C TYR A 108 14.61 -5.56 9.48
N HIS A 109 13.79 -5.83 8.48
CA HIS A 109 13.39 -7.17 8.04
C HIS A 109 12.36 -7.90 8.92
N SER A 110 11.79 -7.23 9.92
CA SER A 110 10.76 -7.79 10.80
C SER A 110 9.37 -7.25 10.47
N VAL A 111 8.34 -8.09 10.63
CA VAL A 111 6.95 -7.85 10.28
C VAL A 111 6.05 -8.00 11.52
N GLY A 112 5.29 -6.97 11.88
CA GLY A 112 4.26 -6.99 12.92
C GLY A 112 4.74 -7.34 14.33
N VAL A 113 6.04 -7.27 14.60
CA VAL A 113 6.65 -7.60 15.90
C VAL A 113 7.48 -6.45 16.46
N ASP A 114 7.74 -6.46 17.76
CA ASP A 114 8.68 -5.53 18.39
C ASP A 114 10.16 -5.97 18.19
N THR A 115 11.09 -5.19 18.74
CA THR A 115 12.54 -5.45 18.63
C THR A 115 13.00 -6.78 19.25
N GLU A 116 12.20 -7.35 20.16
CA GLU A 116 12.43 -8.67 20.76
C GLU A 116 11.68 -9.78 20.03
N GLY A 117 10.84 -9.43 19.02
CA GLY A 117 10.06 -10.36 18.23
C GLY A 117 8.74 -10.79 18.85
N ARG A 118 8.21 -9.99 19.78
CA ARG A 118 6.89 -10.21 20.35
C ARG A 118 5.82 -9.59 19.44
N PRO A 119 4.71 -10.29 19.16
CA PRO A 119 3.62 -9.78 18.34
C PRO A 119 3.07 -8.43 18.83
N LEU A 120 2.84 -7.52 17.91
CA LEU A 120 2.22 -6.22 18.15
C LEU A 120 0.77 -6.22 17.66
N LYS A 121 -0.07 -5.36 18.25
CA LYS A 121 -1.44 -5.14 17.77
C LYS A 121 -1.45 -4.05 16.70
N SER A 122 -1.96 -4.41 15.53
CA SER A 122 -2.11 -3.48 14.41
C SER A 122 -3.38 -2.63 14.50
N LEU A 123 -3.52 -1.62 13.61
CA LEU A 123 -4.76 -0.87 13.42
C LEU A 123 -5.93 -1.79 13.04
N VAL A 124 -5.68 -2.85 12.26
CA VAL A 124 -6.68 -3.88 11.92
C VAL A 124 -7.19 -4.57 13.19
N ASP A 125 -6.29 -5.02 14.06
CA ASP A 125 -6.66 -5.67 15.31
C ASP A 125 -7.45 -4.74 16.24
N LEU A 126 -6.98 -3.49 16.39
CA LEU A 126 -7.63 -2.53 17.28
C LEU A 126 -9.01 -2.12 16.76
N ALA A 127 -9.15 -1.90 15.46
CA ALA A 127 -10.44 -1.56 14.86
C ALA A 127 -11.43 -2.73 14.98
N ALA A 128 -11.01 -3.96 14.69
CA ALA A 128 -11.84 -5.16 14.87
C ALA A 128 -12.26 -5.34 16.34
N ALA A 129 -11.36 -5.13 17.30
CA ALA A 129 -11.67 -5.20 18.73
C ALA A 129 -12.70 -4.14 19.18
N LYS A 130 -12.84 -3.04 18.44
CA LYS A 130 -13.87 -2.01 18.64
C LYS A 130 -15.16 -2.27 17.85
N GLY A 131 -15.28 -3.43 17.21
CA GLY A 131 -16.45 -3.82 16.43
C GLY A 131 -16.59 -3.07 15.11
N LYS A 132 -15.51 -2.47 14.59
CA LYS A 132 -15.44 -1.93 13.24
C LYS A 132 -15.12 -3.06 12.26
N SER A 133 -15.58 -2.94 11.02
CA SER A 133 -15.08 -3.81 9.96
C SER A 133 -13.68 -3.40 9.54
N THR A 134 -12.90 -4.36 9.04
CA THR A 134 -11.51 -4.10 8.66
C THR A 134 -11.16 -4.74 7.32
N GLY A 135 -10.28 -4.09 6.55
CA GLY A 135 -9.92 -4.59 5.24
C GLY A 135 -8.52 -4.22 4.77
N ILE A 136 -8.03 -5.01 3.81
CA ILE A 136 -6.75 -4.83 3.11
C ILE A 136 -6.98 -5.07 1.62
N ALA A 137 -6.44 -4.19 0.77
CA ALA A 137 -6.39 -4.38 -0.68
C ALA A 137 -5.03 -3.95 -1.22
N VAL A 138 -4.31 -4.86 -1.85
CA VAL A 138 -2.93 -4.63 -2.30
C VAL A 138 -2.70 -5.15 -3.73
N THR A 139 -1.65 -4.68 -4.39
CA THR A 139 -1.25 -5.17 -5.72
C THR A 139 -0.15 -6.22 -5.69
N CYS A 140 0.48 -6.44 -4.54
CA CYS A 140 1.47 -7.50 -4.34
C CYS A 140 0.85 -8.82 -3.85
N ARG A 141 1.71 -9.81 -3.70
CA ARG A 141 1.46 -11.05 -2.97
C ARG A 141 1.28 -10.79 -1.47
N LEU A 142 0.36 -11.48 -0.83
CA LEU A 142 0.03 -11.25 0.60
C LEU A 142 1.14 -11.63 1.58
N TRP A 143 2.16 -12.35 1.16
CA TRP A 143 3.35 -12.56 2.01
C TRP A 143 4.37 -11.44 1.92
N ASP A 144 4.15 -10.44 1.09
CA ASP A 144 4.96 -9.23 1.14
C ASP A 144 4.76 -8.49 2.47
N ALA A 145 5.75 -7.69 2.83
CA ALA A 145 5.84 -7.15 4.18
C ALA A 145 4.70 -6.20 4.53
N THR A 146 4.37 -5.25 3.67
CA THR A 146 3.39 -4.21 3.99
C THR A 146 2.01 -4.75 4.33
N PRO A 147 1.36 -5.63 3.52
CA PRO A 147 0.10 -6.23 3.94
C PRO A 147 0.26 -7.13 5.17
N ALA A 148 1.40 -7.83 5.30
CA ALA A 148 1.67 -8.70 6.43
C ALA A 148 1.82 -7.92 7.75
N ASP A 149 2.35 -6.69 7.76
CA ASP A 149 2.48 -5.83 8.94
C ASP A 149 1.15 -5.52 9.64
N PHE A 150 0.05 -5.60 8.91
CA PHE A 150 -1.29 -5.38 9.44
C PHE A 150 -1.97 -6.66 9.94
N CYS A 151 -1.45 -7.85 9.56
CA CYS A 151 -2.10 -9.13 9.78
C CYS A 151 -1.22 -10.22 10.42
N CYS A 152 0.10 -10.14 10.28
CA CYS A 152 1.03 -11.23 10.55
C CYS A 152 2.15 -10.81 11.49
N HIS A 153 2.90 -11.81 12.01
CA HIS A 153 3.94 -11.56 13.01
C HIS A 153 5.14 -12.46 12.75
N ASN A 154 6.22 -11.91 12.22
CA ASN A 154 7.47 -12.67 12.05
C ASN A 154 8.70 -11.76 12.23
N LYS A 155 9.78 -12.31 12.79
CA LYS A 155 11.08 -11.63 12.88
C LYS A 155 11.81 -11.52 11.54
N ASP A 156 11.37 -12.32 10.58
CA ASP A 156 11.99 -12.48 9.28
C ASP A 156 10.91 -12.43 8.19
N ARG A 157 10.91 -11.37 7.38
CA ARG A 157 9.95 -11.22 6.28
C ARG A 157 10.11 -12.27 5.17
N ASP A 158 11.25 -12.98 5.12
CA ASP A 158 11.49 -14.06 4.16
C ASP A 158 10.86 -15.40 4.60
N ALA A 159 10.32 -15.48 5.82
CA ALA A 159 9.56 -16.64 6.28
C ALA A 159 8.15 -16.69 5.66
N GLU A 160 8.08 -16.64 4.32
CA GLU A 160 6.87 -16.47 3.52
C GLU A 160 5.76 -17.47 3.89
N ALA A 161 6.11 -18.74 4.07
CA ALA A 161 5.15 -19.81 4.40
C ALA A 161 4.51 -19.62 5.78
N GLU A 162 5.27 -19.09 6.74
CA GLU A 162 4.78 -18.81 8.10
C GLU A 162 3.88 -17.56 8.07
N ILE A 163 4.31 -16.50 7.37
CA ILE A 163 3.55 -15.25 7.20
C ILE A 163 2.18 -15.55 6.59
N VAL A 164 2.13 -16.33 5.51
CA VAL A 164 0.86 -16.71 4.86
C VAL A 164 -0.05 -17.50 5.80
N ALA A 165 0.53 -18.36 6.67
CA ALA A 165 -0.25 -19.12 7.64
C ALA A 165 -0.91 -18.25 8.71
N ASP A 166 -0.32 -17.12 9.06
CA ASP A 166 -0.86 -16.17 10.06
C ASP A 166 -2.15 -15.50 9.58
N TYR A 167 -2.35 -15.32 8.26
CA TYR A 167 -3.57 -14.71 7.71
C TYR A 167 -4.85 -15.45 8.12
N VAL A 168 -4.78 -16.75 8.38
CA VAL A 168 -5.93 -17.52 8.87
C VAL A 168 -6.46 -16.97 10.21
N ASN A 169 -5.61 -16.29 10.99
CA ASN A 169 -5.95 -15.68 12.27
C ASN A 169 -6.04 -14.15 12.22
N CYS A 170 -5.85 -13.54 11.06
CA CYS A 170 -5.95 -12.10 10.88
C CYS A 170 -7.37 -11.61 11.20
N SER A 171 -7.45 -10.43 11.80
CA SER A 171 -8.73 -9.78 12.18
C SER A 171 -9.44 -9.07 11.02
N ALA A 172 -8.89 -9.11 9.79
CA ALA A 172 -9.50 -8.46 8.62
C ALA A 172 -10.76 -9.22 8.16
N ASP A 173 -11.79 -8.46 7.77
CA ASP A 173 -13.03 -8.99 7.19
C ASP A 173 -12.98 -9.04 5.65
N TYR A 174 -12.13 -8.20 5.06
CA TYR A 174 -11.88 -8.15 3.63
C TYR A 174 -10.39 -8.16 3.35
N VAL A 175 -9.94 -9.10 2.54
CA VAL A 175 -8.55 -9.16 2.05
C VAL A 175 -8.56 -9.37 0.55
N PHE A 176 -7.81 -8.54 -0.18
CA PHE A 176 -7.56 -8.68 -1.61
C PHE A 176 -6.07 -8.53 -1.91
N GLY A 177 -5.50 -9.46 -2.68
CA GLY A 177 -4.10 -9.41 -3.12
C GLY A 177 -3.73 -10.58 -4.01
N GLY A 178 -2.45 -10.71 -4.28
CA GLY A 178 -1.87 -11.89 -4.94
C GLY A 178 -1.40 -12.95 -3.94
N GLY A 179 -0.75 -14.00 -4.44
CA GLY A 179 -0.08 -14.97 -3.59
C GLY A 179 -0.79 -16.31 -3.39
N ALA A 180 -1.78 -16.66 -4.21
CA ALA A 180 -2.53 -17.90 -4.07
C ALA A 180 -1.69 -19.17 -3.94
N LYS A 181 -0.53 -19.17 -4.58
CA LYS A 181 0.39 -20.31 -4.63
C LYS A 181 0.81 -20.82 -3.25
N LEU A 182 1.03 -19.94 -2.26
CA LEU A 182 1.42 -20.33 -0.90
C LEU A 182 0.23 -20.63 0.02
N PHE A 183 -0.99 -20.33 -0.40
CA PHE A 183 -2.20 -20.75 0.31
C PHE A 183 -2.63 -22.17 -0.04
N GLU A 184 -2.28 -22.69 -1.23
CA GLU A 184 -2.75 -23.96 -1.78
C GLU A 184 -1.70 -25.07 -1.75
N ASN A 185 -0.48 -24.79 -2.17
CA ASN A 185 0.57 -25.79 -2.44
C ASN A 185 1.63 -25.75 -1.34
N ARG A 186 1.22 -26.03 -0.11
CA ARG A 186 2.08 -25.94 1.07
C ARG A 186 2.79 -27.26 1.35
N GLU A 187 4.07 -27.16 1.73
CA GLU A 187 4.86 -28.33 2.14
C GLU A 187 4.37 -28.96 3.46
N ASP A 188 3.70 -28.16 4.33
CA ASP A 188 3.11 -28.63 5.59
C ASP A 188 1.76 -29.36 5.41
N GLY A 189 1.26 -29.46 4.18
CA GLY A 189 0.02 -30.15 3.83
C GLY A 189 -1.26 -29.41 4.23
N ARG A 190 -1.18 -28.18 4.73
CA ARG A 190 -2.35 -27.33 5.05
C ARG A 190 -2.99 -26.79 3.76
N ASP A 191 -4.31 -26.67 3.75
CA ASP A 191 -5.09 -25.89 2.78
C ASP A 191 -5.65 -24.66 3.50
N LEU A 192 -4.96 -23.52 3.38
CA LEU A 192 -5.34 -22.30 4.09
C LEU A 192 -6.64 -21.70 3.56
N PHE A 193 -7.00 -21.90 2.29
CA PHE A 193 -8.32 -21.49 1.79
C PHE A 193 -9.44 -22.32 2.43
N LYS A 194 -9.22 -23.61 2.67
CA LYS A 194 -10.18 -24.43 3.42
C LYS A 194 -10.32 -23.92 4.85
N GLU A 195 -9.22 -23.64 5.52
CA GLU A 195 -9.23 -23.11 6.89
C GLU A 195 -9.96 -21.75 6.98
N LEU A 196 -9.76 -20.87 6.01
CA LEU A 196 -10.48 -19.59 5.89
C LEU A 196 -11.97 -19.81 5.66
N ARG A 197 -12.36 -20.73 4.77
CA ARG A 197 -13.78 -21.09 4.56
C ARG A 197 -14.42 -21.66 5.82
N ASP A 198 -13.70 -22.51 6.57
CA ASP A 198 -14.18 -23.05 7.85
C ASP A 198 -14.40 -21.94 8.90
N LYS A 199 -13.73 -20.79 8.78
CA LYS A 199 -13.94 -19.56 9.57
C LYS A 199 -14.98 -18.60 8.98
N GLY A 200 -15.69 -19.00 7.93
CA GLY A 200 -16.78 -18.24 7.34
C GLY A 200 -16.38 -17.23 6.26
N PHE A 201 -15.14 -17.29 5.77
CA PHE A 201 -14.74 -16.46 4.63
C PHE A 201 -15.24 -17.06 3.31
N GLN A 202 -15.67 -16.17 2.41
CA GLN A 202 -15.79 -16.46 0.99
C GLN A 202 -14.41 -16.27 0.36
N THR A 203 -13.97 -17.23 -0.46
CA THR A 203 -12.62 -17.23 -1.05
C THR A 203 -12.68 -17.18 -2.58
N PRO A 204 -13.14 -16.06 -3.18
CA PRO A 204 -13.24 -15.93 -4.62
C PRO A 204 -11.87 -16.02 -5.30
N ARG A 205 -11.84 -16.68 -6.47
CA ARG A 205 -10.63 -16.96 -7.25
C ARG A 205 -10.57 -16.18 -8.57
N SER A 206 -11.55 -15.31 -8.79
CA SER A 206 -11.61 -14.42 -9.95
C SER A 206 -12.28 -13.11 -9.57
N TRP A 207 -12.09 -12.10 -10.44
CA TRP A 207 -12.81 -10.83 -10.30
C TRP A 207 -14.33 -11.01 -10.36
N ASP A 208 -14.82 -11.84 -11.28
CA ASP A 208 -16.26 -12.05 -11.47
C ASP A 208 -16.93 -12.67 -10.24
N GLU A 209 -16.25 -13.64 -9.60
CA GLU A 209 -16.71 -14.20 -8.33
C GLU A 209 -16.73 -13.14 -7.23
N LEU A 210 -15.66 -12.36 -7.09
CA LEU A 210 -15.56 -11.29 -6.09
C LEU A 210 -16.63 -10.22 -6.30
N ALA A 211 -16.84 -9.77 -7.53
CA ALA A 211 -17.82 -8.73 -7.86
C ALA A 211 -19.27 -9.17 -7.52
N GLY A 212 -19.54 -10.47 -7.59
CA GLY A 212 -20.84 -11.06 -7.25
C GLY A 212 -21.17 -11.06 -5.75
N ILE A 213 -20.18 -10.98 -4.86
CA ILE A 213 -20.39 -11.04 -3.40
C ILE A 213 -21.05 -9.75 -2.91
N LYS A 214 -22.09 -9.86 -2.10
CA LYS A 214 -22.85 -8.70 -1.58
C LYS A 214 -22.72 -8.48 -0.08
N SER A 215 -22.24 -9.46 0.68
CA SER A 215 -22.06 -9.34 2.13
C SER A 215 -21.16 -10.45 2.67
N GLY A 216 -20.73 -10.31 3.92
CA GLY A 216 -19.92 -11.32 4.63
C GLY A 216 -18.42 -11.10 4.46
N LYS A 217 -17.64 -11.97 5.10
CA LYS A 217 -16.18 -11.90 5.05
C LYS A 217 -15.64 -12.45 3.74
N VAL A 218 -14.60 -11.79 3.22
CA VAL A 218 -14.01 -12.14 1.91
C VAL A 218 -12.49 -12.21 2.01
N PHE A 219 -11.92 -13.27 1.50
CA PHE A 219 -10.49 -13.44 1.33
C PHE A 219 -10.19 -13.79 -0.13
N ALA A 220 -9.92 -12.77 -0.93
CA ALA A 220 -9.78 -12.84 -2.38
C ALA A 220 -8.30 -12.84 -2.80
N VAL A 221 -7.80 -13.97 -3.27
CA VAL A 221 -6.43 -14.13 -3.77
C VAL A 221 -6.48 -14.77 -5.17
N PRO A 222 -6.87 -14.01 -6.20
CA PRO A 222 -7.08 -14.57 -7.54
C PRO A 222 -5.80 -14.82 -8.34
N TYR A 223 -4.66 -14.28 -7.89
CA TYR A 223 -3.40 -14.37 -8.61
C TYR A 223 -2.39 -15.27 -7.89
N PRO A 224 -1.60 -16.08 -8.62
CA PRO A 224 -0.65 -17.02 -8.00
C PRO A 224 0.51 -16.32 -7.28
N VAL A 225 0.97 -15.17 -7.77
CA VAL A 225 1.99 -14.30 -7.19
C VAL A 225 1.41 -12.88 -7.14
N ASP A 226 2.08 -11.85 -7.64
CA ASP A 226 1.57 -10.48 -7.67
C ASP A 226 0.41 -10.31 -8.67
N THR A 227 -0.30 -9.19 -8.57
CA THR A 227 -1.26 -8.83 -9.62
C THR A 227 -0.53 -8.45 -10.90
N PRO A 228 -1.15 -8.59 -12.08
CA PRO A 228 -0.54 -8.17 -13.34
C PRO A 228 -0.15 -6.69 -13.35
N LEU A 229 0.67 -6.28 -14.31
CA LEU A 229 1.04 -4.88 -14.56
C LEU A 229 -0.19 -3.99 -14.81
N PRO A 230 -0.13 -2.67 -14.54
CA PRO A 230 -1.25 -1.75 -14.77
C PRO A 230 -1.82 -1.82 -16.18
N ALA A 231 -0.97 -1.98 -17.20
CA ALA A 231 -1.40 -2.12 -18.59
C ALA A 231 -2.29 -3.35 -18.85
N GLU A 232 -2.16 -4.41 -18.04
CA GLU A 232 -2.92 -5.65 -18.14
C GLU A 232 -4.10 -5.69 -17.17
N ARG A 233 -3.90 -5.21 -15.93
CA ARG A 233 -4.92 -5.25 -14.86
C ARG A 233 -5.93 -4.11 -14.91
N GLY A 234 -5.63 -3.02 -15.66
CA GLY A 234 -6.44 -1.82 -15.71
C GLY A 234 -6.61 -1.18 -14.33
N ASP A 235 -7.83 -0.82 -13.97
CA ASP A 235 -8.21 -0.18 -12.70
C ASP A 235 -8.46 -1.17 -11.54
N LEU A 236 -7.77 -2.28 -11.52
CA LEU A 236 -8.02 -3.39 -10.58
C LEU A 236 -7.95 -2.96 -9.12
N LEU A 237 -6.92 -2.18 -8.73
CA LEU A 237 -6.75 -1.75 -7.34
C LEU A 237 -7.92 -0.87 -6.90
N ALA A 238 -8.33 0.08 -7.74
CA ALA A 238 -9.48 0.94 -7.46
C ALA A 238 -10.77 0.12 -7.30
N ARG A 239 -11.04 -0.82 -8.22
CA ARG A 239 -12.22 -1.69 -8.17
C ARG A 239 -12.21 -2.60 -6.94
N ALA A 240 -11.09 -3.23 -6.63
CA ALA A 240 -10.96 -4.10 -5.46
C ALA A 240 -11.14 -3.31 -4.16
N SER A 241 -10.57 -2.09 -4.10
CA SER A 241 -10.72 -1.20 -2.95
C SER A 241 -12.17 -0.75 -2.76
N LEU A 242 -12.84 -0.30 -3.82
CA LEU A 242 -14.25 0.10 -3.75
C LEU A 242 -15.15 -1.09 -3.41
N LYS A 243 -14.83 -2.31 -3.89
CA LYS A 243 -15.53 -3.53 -3.49
C LYS A 243 -15.36 -3.86 -2.02
N GLY A 244 -14.13 -3.69 -1.49
CA GLY A 244 -13.89 -3.81 -0.06
C GLY A 244 -14.71 -2.81 0.75
N ILE A 245 -14.71 -1.55 0.32
CA ILE A 245 -15.51 -0.49 0.96
C ILE A 245 -17.01 -0.81 0.92
N GLU A 246 -17.56 -1.28 -0.23
CA GLU A 246 -18.98 -1.72 -0.35
C GLU A 246 -19.35 -2.74 0.73
N LEU A 247 -18.46 -3.67 1.04
CA LEU A 247 -18.69 -4.72 2.03
C LEU A 247 -18.50 -4.21 3.47
N LEU A 248 -17.46 -3.42 3.71
CA LEU A 248 -17.08 -2.95 5.04
C LEU A 248 -18.02 -1.86 5.57
N ASP A 249 -18.53 -0.97 4.71
CA ASP A 249 -19.40 0.14 5.09
C ASP A 249 -20.82 -0.31 5.52
N GLN A 250 -21.17 -1.59 5.31
CA GLN A 250 -22.39 -2.17 5.87
C GLN A 250 -22.38 -2.18 7.42
N ASN A 251 -21.20 -2.08 8.03
CA ASN A 251 -21.06 -1.98 9.47
C ASN A 251 -21.40 -0.56 9.97
N LYS A 252 -22.43 -0.46 10.81
CA LYS A 252 -22.86 0.83 11.39
C LYS A 252 -21.79 1.50 12.26
N ASN A 253 -20.85 0.72 12.80
CA ASN A 253 -19.72 1.23 13.58
C ASN A 253 -18.61 1.81 12.70
N GLY A 254 -18.70 1.64 11.36
CA GLY A 254 -17.68 2.05 10.40
C GLY A 254 -16.57 1.04 10.23
N PHE A 255 -15.51 1.46 9.54
CA PHE A 255 -14.42 0.56 9.17
C PHE A 255 -13.03 1.25 9.22
N PHE A 256 -12.00 0.40 9.22
CA PHE A 256 -10.63 0.74 8.87
C PHE A 256 -10.21 -0.10 7.64
N MET A 257 -9.59 0.54 6.65
CA MET A 257 -9.07 -0.18 5.48
C MET A 257 -7.68 0.33 5.12
N MET A 258 -6.76 -0.60 4.86
CA MET A 258 -5.46 -0.32 4.24
C MET A 258 -5.54 -0.67 2.75
N ILE A 259 -5.05 0.24 1.91
CA ILE A 259 -4.94 0.07 0.45
C ILE A 259 -3.50 0.31 0.06
N GLU A 260 -2.93 -0.53 -0.79
CA GLU A 260 -1.53 -0.37 -1.16
C GLU A 260 -1.32 -0.48 -2.68
N GLY A 261 -0.64 0.54 -3.21
CA GLY A 261 0.07 0.47 -4.48
C GLY A 261 1.45 -0.12 -4.20
N SER A 262 1.59 -1.42 -4.32
CA SER A 262 2.74 -2.15 -3.81
C SER A 262 3.92 -2.16 -4.77
N GLN A 263 3.66 -2.27 -6.07
CA GLN A 263 4.70 -2.54 -7.05
C GLN A 263 5.53 -1.30 -7.47
N LEU A 264 5.24 -0.12 -6.87
CA LEU A 264 6.12 1.04 -7.03
C LEU A 264 7.53 0.73 -6.50
N ASP A 265 7.61 0.02 -5.36
CA ASP A 265 8.88 -0.42 -4.76
C ASP A 265 9.66 -1.33 -5.70
N ASP A 266 9.03 -2.38 -6.24
CA ASP A 266 9.66 -3.32 -7.18
C ASP A 266 10.32 -2.58 -8.35
N TYR A 267 9.61 -1.63 -8.97
CA TYR A 267 10.14 -0.89 -10.14
C TYR A 267 11.11 0.21 -9.75
N GLY A 268 11.04 0.73 -8.54
CA GLY A 268 12.09 1.53 -7.91
C GLY A 268 13.39 0.72 -7.78
N HIS A 269 13.33 -0.50 -7.27
CA HIS A 269 14.46 -1.42 -7.18
C HIS A 269 15.07 -1.77 -8.53
N PHE A 270 14.23 -2.02 -9.54
CA PHE A 270 14.68 -2.31 -10.90
C PHE A 270 15.19 -1.08 -11.64
N ASN A 271 15.06 0.12 -11.05
CA ASN A 271 15.35 1.39 -11.69
C ASN A 271 14.68 1.52 -13.09
N ASP A 272 13.42 1.09 -13.17
CA ASP A 272 12.61 1.10 -14.40
C ASP A 272 11.59 2.22 -14.35
N ILE A 273 11.89 3.34 -15.03
CA ILE A 273 11.03 4.52 -14.98
C ILE A 273 9.67 4.29 -15.65
N ASP A 274 9.60 3.46 -16.68
CA ASP A 274 8.36 3.22 -17.42
C ASP A 274 7.35 2.48 -16.54
N LEU A 275 7.77 1.41 -15.88
CA LEU A 275 6.91 0.63 -15.00
C LEU A 275 6.62 1.36 -13.69
N LEU A 276 7.62 2.04 -13.12
CA LEU A 276 7.45 2.86 -11.92
C LEU A 276 6.39 3.96 -12.12
N MET A 277 6.41 4.67 -13.25
CA MET A 277 5.42 5.71 -13.54
C MET A 277 4.04 5.13 -13.82
N GLN A 278 3.94 3.96 -14.48
CA GLN A 278 2.66 3.28 -14.67
C GLN A 278 2.01 2.92 -13.32
N GLU A 279 2.76 2.37 -12.37
CA GLU A 279 2.29 2.07 -11.02
C GLU A 279 1.91 3.33 -10.25
N THR A 280 2.74 4.39 -10.33
CA THR A 280 2.45 5.66 -9.65
C THR A 280 1.16 6.30 -10.18
N HIS A 281 0.94 6.29 -11.48
CA HIS A 281 -0.30 6.80 -12.08
C HIS A 281 -1.52 5.92 -11.78
N ASP A 282 -1.36 4.59 -11.70
CA ASP A 282 -2.43 3.68 -11.30
C ASP A 282 -2.83 3.92 -9.83
N PHE A 283 -1.86 4.12 -8.97
CA PHE A 283 -2.10 4.46 -7.57
C PHE A 283 -2.78 5.82 -7.42
N ASP A 284 -2.36 6.85 -8.18
CA ASP A 284 -3.03 8.17 -8.16
C ASP A 284 -4.49 8.10 -8.64
N ARG A 285 -4.79 7.34 -9.71
CA ARG A 285 -6.17 7.10 -10.12
C ARG A 285 -6.99 6.38 -9.06
N THR A 286 -6.37 5.45 -8.34
CA THR A 286 -7.00 4.78 -7.18
C THR A 286 -7.28 5.79 -6.07
N ILE A 287 -6.32 6.68 -5.74
CA ILE A 287 -6.53 7.77 -4.78
C ILE A 287 -7.72 8.63 -5.18
N GLY A 288 -7.83 8.98 -6.47
CA GLY A 288 -8.96 9.73 -7.01
C GLY A 288 -10.31 9.06 -6.74
N ALA A 289 -10.42 7.78 -7.05
CA ALA A 289 -11.64 7.01 -6.83
C ALA A 289 -12.01 6.94 -5.32
N ILE A 290 -11.01 6.80 -4.45
CA ILE A 290 -11.21 6.78 -2.99
C ILE A 290 -11.59 8.16 -2.46
N TYR A 291 -10.97 9.24 -2.93
CA TYR A 291 -11.35 10.61 -2.56
C TYR A 291 -12.78 10.94 -3.00
N GLU A 292 -13.18 10.54 -4.21
CA GLU A 292 -14.56 10.74 -4.69
C GLU A 292 -15.58 10.00 -3.82
N TRP A 293 -15.26 8.76 -3.42
CA TRP A 293 -16.11 7.99 -2.53
C TRP A 293 -16.17 8.66 -1.15
N ALA A 294 -15.03 9.02 -0.55
CA ALA A 294 -14.94 9.63 0.78
C ALA A 294 -15.65 11.00 0.84
N ALA A 295 -15.57 11.79 -0.25
CA ALA A 295 -16.28 13.07 -0.36
C ALA A 295 -17.81 12.90 -0.32
N LYS A 296 -18.34 11.83 -0.91
CA LYS A 296 -19.77 11.50 -0.92
C LYS A 296 -20.22 10.93 0.42
N ASP A 297 -19.41 10.10 1.05
CA ASP A 297 -19.68 9.51 2.37
C ASP A 297 -19.71 10.59 3.48
N GLY A 298 -18.75 11.49 3.47
CA GLY A 298 -18.70 12.65 4.39
C GLY A 298 -18.16 12.38 5.79
N GLU A 299 -17.98 11.13 6.20
CA GLU A 299 -17.50 10.68 7.51
C GLU A 299 -16.19 9.87 7.44
N THR A 300 -15.52 9.88 6.27
CA THR A 300 -14.29 9.13 6.02
C THR A 300 -13.07 10.04 5.92
N LEU A 301 -12.06 9.74 6.73
CA LEU A 301 -10.71 10.28 6.60
C LEU A 301 -9.90 9.37 5.67
N VAL A 302 -9.22 9.94 4.70
CA VAL A 302 -8.23 9.25 3.86
C VAL A 302 -6.84 9.80 4.15
N VAL A 303 -5.89 8.92 4.43
CA VAL A 303 -4.48 9.25 4.63
C VAL A 303 -3.67 8.51 3.58
N VAL A 304 -2.88 9.21 2.78
CA VAL A 304 -1.98 8.64 1.79
C VAL A 304 -0.55 8.86 2.24
N THR A 305 0.26 7.83 2.28
CA THR A 305 1.66 7.92 2.72
C THR A 305 2.54 6.91 1.99
N ALA A 306 3.81 6.89 2.32
CA ALA A 306 4.78 5.86 1.96
C ALA A 306 5.43 5.32 3.23
N ASP A 307 5.89 4.09 3.19
CA ASP A 307 6.66 3.43 4.25
C ASP A 307 8.14 3.81 4.19
N HIS A 308 8.69 4.01 2.99
CA HIS A 308 10.04 4.52 2.68
C HIS A 308 10.10 5.14 1.29
N GLU A 309 11.30 5.31 0.76
CA GLU A 309 11.63 5.69 -0.61
C GLU A 309 12.45 4.58 -1.24
N THR A 310 12.27 4.32 -2.55
CA THR A 310 13.03 3.34 -3.31
C THR A 310 13.59 3.89 -4.61
N GLY A 311 14.84 3.51 -4.92
CA GLY A 311 15.53 3.85 -6.17
C GLY A 311 16.33 5.14 -6.14
N GLY A 312 16.10 6.05 -5.20
CA GLY A 312 16.75 7.35 -5.16
C GLY A 312 16.47 8.16 -6.42
N LEU A 313 15.21 8.18 -6.87
CA LEU A 313 14.80 8.86 -8.09
C LEU A 313 15.13 10.34 -8.05
N THR A 314 15.74 10.84 -9.11
CA THR A 314 16.02 12.26 -9.31
C THR A 314 15.48 12.71 -10.65
N LEU A 315 14.60 13.69 -10.66
CA LEU A 315 14.15 14.35 -11.88
C LEU A 315 15.23 15.31 -12.36
N VAL A 316 15.73 15.14 -13.58
CA VAL A 316 16.83 15.94 -14.16
C VAL A 316 16.30 16.97 -15.16
N ASP A 317 15.20 16.64 -15.87
CA ASP A 317 14.53 17.50 -16.84
C ASP A 317 13.07 17.06 -17.00
N GLY A 318 12.24 17.90 -17.60
CA GLY A 318 10.85 17.56 -17.92
C GLY A 318 10.13 18.68 -18.66
N ASP A 319 8.99 18.33 -19.27
CA ASP A 319 8.13 19.26 -19.98
C ASP A 319 6.65 18.89 -19.74
N LEU A 320 5.90 19.84 -19.17
CA LEU A 320 4.48 19.65 -18.86
C LEU A 320 3.60 19.55 -20.11
N ALA A 321 3.98 20.25 -21.19
CA ALA A 321 3.20 20.22 -22.43
C ALA A 321 3.44 18.92 -23.21
N GLU A 322 4.69 18.44 -23.19
CA GLU A 322 5.09 17.17 -23.83
C GLU A 322 4.79 15.96 -22.96
N VAL A 323 4.32 16.17 -21.70
CA VAL A 323 4.06 15.10 -20.70
C VAL A 323 5.28 14.21 -20.45
N ARG A 324 6.45 14.81 -20.54
CA ARG A 324 7.76 14.15 -20.56
C ARG A 324 8.55 14.45 -19.29
N ILE A 325 9.21 13.42 -18.79
CA ILE A 325 10.24 13.55 -17.74
C ILE A 325 11.55 12.89 -18.19
N VAL A 326 12.64 13.39 -17.66
CA VAL A 326 13.97 12.77 -17.73
C VAL A 326 14.49 12.59 -16.31
N CYS A 327 14.92 11.42 -15.96
CA CYS A 327 15.31 11.09 -14.61
C CYS A 327 16.55 10.20 -14.53
N LYS A 328 17.08 10.08 -13.32
CA LYS A 328 18.13 9.15 -12.92
C LYS A 328 17.77 8.51 -11.60
N PHE A 329 18.30 7.30 -11.38
CA PHE A 329 18.25 6.61 -10.09
C PHE A 329 19.64 6.64 -9.44
N SER A 330 19.69 6.85 -8.14
CA SER A 330 20.95 6.90 -7.39
C SER A 330 21.28 5.59 -6.66
N THR A 331 20.28 4.73 -6.48
CA THR A 331 20.42 3.43 -5.81
C THR A 331 19.48 2.39 -6.43
N GLY A 332 19.75 1.11 -6.22
CA GLY A 332 18.82 0.01 -6.45
C GLY A 332 18.19 -0.50 -5.15
N GLY A 333 18.33 0.25 -4.06
CA GLY A 333 17.73 -0.02 -2.76
C GLY A 333 16.93 1.18 -2.27
N HIS A 334 16.63 1.19 -0.98
CA HIS A 334 15.87 2.28 -0.37
C HIS A 334 16.72 3.51 -0.10
N GLY A 335 16.08 4.68 -0.10
CA GLY A 335 16.66 5.97 0.21
C GLY A 335 16.26 6.50 1.59
N GLY A 336 17.19 7.26 2.23
CA GLY A 336 16.94 7.91 3.52
C GLY A 336 16.33 9.29 3.36
N ILE A 337 15.05 9.37 3.04
CA ILE A 337 14.32 10.63 2.89
C ILE A 337 13.09 10.66 3.80
N LEU A 338 12.54 11.85 4.05
CA LEU A 338 11.26 11.97 4.73
C LEU A 338 10.14 11.46 3.82
N GLY A 339 9.32 10.54 4.30
CA GLY A 339 8.14 10.03 3.58
C GLY A 339 7.02 11.07 3.53
N PRO A 340 6.36 11.30 2.39
CA PRO A 340 5.22 12.20 2.30
C PRO A 340 4.00 11.63 3.03
N VAL A 341 3.19 12.52 3.60
CA VAL A 341 1.88 12.18 4.17
C VAL A 341 0.86 13.20 3.68
N TYR A 342 -0.18 12.73 3.01
CA TYR A 342 -1.27 13.54 2.50
C TYR A 342 -2.56 13.13 3.20
N ALA A 343 -3.42 14.08 3.54
CA ALA A 343 -4.67 13.75 4.19
C ALA A 343 -5.86 14.49 3.58
N PHE A 344 -7.01 13.81 3.51
CA PHE A 344 -8.24 14.28 2.92
C PHE A 344 -9.44 13.85 3.76
N GLY A 345 -10.36 14.76 4.05
CA GLY A 345 -11.57 14.53 4.83
C GLY A 345 -11.47 15.00 6.29
N PRO A 346 -12.43 14.62 7.14
CA PRO A 346 -12.48 15.08 8.51
C PRO A 346 -11.27 14.60 9.31
N GLY A 347 -10.63 15.49 10.08
CA GLY A 347 -9.44 15.20 10.88
C GLY A 347 -8.11 15.25 10.09
N ALA A 348 -8.16 15.63 8.81
CA ALA A 348 -6.95 15.76 7.97
C ALA A 348 -5.89 16.70 8.59
N GLU A 349 -6.33 17.76 9.30
CA GLU A 349 -5.46 18.74 9.96
C GLU A 349 -4.46 18.15 10.96
N GLU A 350 -4.75 16.98 11.51
CA GLU A 350 -3.86 16.28 12.45
C GLU A 350 -2.57 15.78 11.76
N PHE A 351 -2.52 15.69 10.42
CA PHE A 351 -1.40 15.13 9.67
C PHE A 351 -0.42 16.17 9.13
N THR A 352 -0.48 17.41 9.60
CA THR A 352 0.49 18.47 9.26
C THR A 352 1.80 18.37 10.04
N GLY A 353 2.90 18.90 9.46
CA GLY A 353 4.20 19.01 10.11
C GLY A 353 5.12 17.80 9.86
N ILE A 354 6.21 17.73 10.62
CA ILE A 354 7.19 16.65 10.52
C ILE A 354 7.11 15.80 11.78
N PHE A 355 6.90 14.50 11.63
CA PHE A 355 6.67 13.59 12.75
C PHE A 355 7.28 12.20 12.50
N GLU A 356 7.29 11.34 13.51
CA GLU A 356 7.69 9.92 13.39
C GLU A 356 6.63 9.15 12.59
N ASN A 357 7.03 8.17 11.78
CA ASN A 357 6.06 7.31 11.06
C ASN A 357 5.13 6.55 12.02
N THR A 358 5.57 6.26 13.25
CA THR A 358 4.72 5.70 14.31
C THR A 358 3.56 6.62 14.70
N ALA A 359 3.69 7.93 14.53
CA ALA A 359 2.62 8.87 14.84
C ALA A 359 1.41 8.76 13.90
N ILE A 360 1.57 8.17 12.71
CA ILE A 360 0.43 7.88 11.82
C ILE A 360 -0.55 6.95 12.55
N PHE A 361 -0.04 5.87 13.16
CA PHE A 361 -0.85 4.98 14.01
C PHE A 361 -1.55 5.73 15.14
N ASP A 362 -0.80 6.51 15.92
CA ASP A 362 -1.35 7.20 17.10
C ASP A 362 -2.46 8.19 16.71
N LYS A 363 -2.29 8.91 15.60
CA LYS A 363 -3.29 9.83 15.05
C LYS A 363 -4.56 9.09 14.61
N ILE A 364 -4.42 8.02 13.80
CA ILE A 364 -5.55 7.19 13.35
C ILE A 364 -6.27 6.57 14.56
N LYS A 365 -5.53 5.99 15.49
CA LYS A 365 -6.05 5.40 16.71
C LYS A 365 -6.88 6.40 17.52
N LYS A 366 -6.36 7.62 17.73
CA LYS A 366 -7.06 8.72 18.42
C LYS A 366 -8.35 9.09 17.69
N LEU A 367 -8.28 9.30 16.36
CA LEU A 367 -9.41 9.75 15.54
C LEU A 367 -10.54 8.71 15.43
N LEU A 368 -10.22 7.42 15.45
CA LEU A 368 -11.20 6.32 15.44
C LEU A 368 -11.61 5.85 16.85
N ASN A 369 -11.02 6.40 17.92
CA ASN A 369 -11.23 5.99 19.32
C ASN A 369 -10.93 4.49 19.55
N LEU A 370 -9.82 4.00 19.02
CA LEU A 370 -9.37 2.60 19.13
C LEU A 370 -8.61 2.31 20.42
#